data_8378e4e627d4c5469e536f2968a2f763
#
_entry.id   8378e4e627d4c5469e536f2968a2f763
#
_cell.length_a   1.000
_cell.length_b   1.000
_cell.length_c   1.000
_cell.angle_alpha   90.00
_cell.angle_beta   90.00
_cell.angle_gamma   90.00
#
_symmetry.space_group_name_H-M   'P 1'
#
loop_
_entity.id
_entity.type
_entity.pdbx_description
1 polymer ?
#
loop_
_entity_poly.entity_id
_entity_poly.type
_entity_poly.pdbx_seq_one_letter_code
_entity_poly.pdbx_strand_id
1 'polypeptide(L)'
;MMSDRLQARLGHAFSDVRLLQEALTHRSFGQPNNERFEFLGDAVLDCVVSIALFGRFGELREGELSRVRASLVRQDTLHRLALELELGDCLRLGEGELKSGGSRRPSILADALEALFAAVYLDAGFEAAKGV
;
A
#
# COMPACT_ATOMS: atom_id res chain seq x y z
N MET A 1 -4.37 -18.62 -6.85
CA MET A 1 -5.17 -17.93 -5.83
C MET A 1 -5.01 -16.43 -5.96
N MET A 2 -5.95 -15.67 -5.44
CA MET A 2 -5.91 -14.19 -5.54
C MET A 2 -4.66 -13.60 -4.94
N SER A 3 -4.21 -14.12 -3.80
CA SER A 3 -2.98 -13.64 -3.15
C SER A 3 -1.74 -13.89 -3.99
N ASP A 4 -1.71 -14.98 -4.74
CA ASP A 4 -0.59 -15.29 -5.63
C ASP A 4 -0.53 -14.30 -6.79
N ARG A 5 -1.69 -13.93 -7.34
CA ARG A 5 -1.77 -12.92 -8.39
C ARG A 5 -1.32 -11.56 -7.89
N LEU A 6 -1.75 -11.20 -6.68
CA LEU A 6 -1.36 -9.93 -6.08
C LEU A 6 0.15 -9.88 -5.89
N GLN A 7 0.75 -10.95 -5.36
CA GLN A 7 2.19 -11.01 -5.17
C GLN A 7 2.94 -10.87 -6.49
N ALA A 8 2.43 -11.51 -7.55
CA ALA A 8 3.02 -11.38 -8.88
C ALA A 8 2.96 -9.95 -9.39
N ARG A 9 1.82 -9.25 -9.20
CA ARG A 9 1.66 -7.87 -9.63
C ARG A 9 2.54 -6.91 -8.82
N LEU A 10 2.72 -7.18 -7.53
CA LEU A 10 3.61 -6.39 -6.67
C LEU A 10 5.08 -6.62 -7.01
N GLY A 11 5.40 -7.76 -7.60
CA GLY A 11 6.78 -8.14 -7.82
C GLY A 11 7.47 -8.62 -6.55
N HIS A 12 6.69 -9.09 -5.57
CA HIS A 12 7.24 -9.57 -4.30
C HIS A 12 6.49 -10.81 -3.82
N ALA A 13 7.23 -11.88 -3.59
CA ALA A 13 6.69 -13.11 -2.99
C ALA A 13 7.00 -13.09 -1.49
N PHE A 14 5.96 -13.13 -0.67
CA PHE A 14 6.13 -13.03 0.78
C PHE A 14 6.71 -14.30 1.39
N SER A 15 7.76 -14.15 2.19
CA SER A 15 8.31 -15.23 3.01
C SER A 15 7.38 -15.52 4.18
N ASP A 16 6.83 -14.46 4.79
CA ASP A 16 5.84 -14.59 5.85
C ASP A 16 4.48 -14.08 5.33
N VAL A 17 3.64 -15.03 4.94
CA VAL A 17 2.31 -14.76 4.37
C VAL A 17 1.39 -14.07 5.39
N ARG A 18 1.67 -14.23 6.69
CA ARG A 18 0.86 -13.56 7.72
C ARG A 18 0.94 -12.04 7.61
N LEU A 19 2.10 -11.52 7.18
CA LEU A 19 2.25 -10.08 6.95
C LEU A 19 1.33 -9.60 5.83
N LEU A 20 1.27 -10.37 4.75
CA LEU A 20 0.36 -10.07 3.64
C LEU A 20 -1.09 -10.09 4.10
N GLN A 21 -1.47 -11.12 4.84
CA GLN A 21 -2.84 -11.26 5.33
C GLN A 21 -3.24 -10.10 6.24
N GLU A 22 -2.35 -9.70 7.14
CA GLU A 22 -2.63 -8.57 8.04
C GLU A 22 -2.78 -7.28 7.26
N ALA A 23 -1.94 -7.04 6.25
CA ALA A 23 -2.03 -5.85 5.41
C ALA A 23 -3.36 -5.77 4.65
N LEU A 24 -3.91 -6.92 4.28
CA LEU A 24 -5.17 -7.00 3.54
C LEU A 24 -6.41 -7.06 4.44
N THR A 25 -6.24 -7.04 5.75
CA THR A 25 -7.35 -7.15 6.70
C THR A 25 -7.77 -5.78 7.21
N HIS A 26 -8.99 -5.37 6.85
CA HIS A 26 -9.58 -4.12 7.34
C HIS A 26 -10.07 -4.31 8.78
N ARG A 27 -10.08 -3.20 9.54
CA ARG A 27 -10.54 -3.23 10.94
C ARG A 27 -11.96 -3.78 11.12
N SER A 28 -12.81 -3.66 10.11
CA SER A 28 -14.18 -4.18 10.16
C SER A 28 -14.21 -5.71 10.24
N PHE A 29 -13.18 -6.37 9.76
CA PHE A 29 -13.07 -7.83 9.83
C PHE A 29 -12.68 -8.30 11.23
N GLY A 30 -11.82 -7.55 11.92
CA GLY A 30 -11.39 -7.87 13.28
C GLY A 30 -9.90 -7.64 13.50
N GLN A 31 -9.31 -8.43 14.39
CA GLN A 31 -7.91 -8.36 14.75
C GLN A 31 -7.22 -9.67 14.37
N PRO A 32 -5.93 -9.64 13.98
CA PRO A 32 -5.15 -8.44 13.66
C PRO A 32 -5.62 -7.78 12.36
N ASN A 33 -5.41 -6.46 12.24
CA ASN A 33 -5.81 -5.70 11.07
C ASN A 33 -4.71 -4.75 10.62
N ASN A 34 -4.97 -3.98 9.57
CA ASN A 34 -3.93 -3.22 8.89
C ASN A 34 -3.71 -1.79 9.41
N GLU A 35 -4.35 -1.39 10.52
CA GLU A 35 -4.22 -0.01 10.99
C GLU A 35 -2.77 0.39 11.30
N ARG A 36 -2.03 -0.46 12.01
CA ARG A 36 -0.64 -0.17 12.33
C ARG A 36 0.27 -0.26 11.11
N PHE A 37 -0.03 -1.16 10.20
CA PHE A 37 0.71 -1.30 8.94
C PHE A 37 0.49 -0.08 8.05
N GLU A 38 -0.71 0.45 8.02
CA GLU A 38 -1.00 1.68 7.29
C GLU A 38 -0.13 2.84 7.79
N PHE A 39 -0.02 2.99 9.11
CA PHE A 39 0.81 4.02 9.71
C PHE A 39 2.28 3.88 9.27
N LEU A 40 2.83 2.68 9.39
CA LEU A 40 4.21 2.42 8.98
C LEU A 40 4.38 2.57 7.48
N GLY A 41 3.42 2.06 6.71
CA GLY A 41 3.46 2.10 5.26
C GLY A 41 3.43 3.51 4.70
N ASP A 42 2.72 4.41 5.35
CA ASP A 42 2.71 5.82 4.95
C ASP A 42 4.13 6.40 5.00
N ALA A 43 4.85 6.13 6.06
CA ALA A 43 6.24 6.59 6.21
C ALA A 43 7.18 5.91 5.23
N VAL A 44 7.04 4.61 5.03
CA VAL A 44 7.87 3.86 4.08
C VAL A 44 7.65 4.37 2.66
N LEU A 45 6.40 4.57 2.27
CA LEU A 45 6.05 5.08 0.95
C LEU A 45 6.62 6.48 0.74
N ASP A 46 6.46 7.37 1.72
CA ASP A 46 7.02 8.72 1.63
C ASP A 46 8.54 8.69 1.46
N CYS A 47 9.20 7.82 2.19
CA CYS A 47 10.65 7.67 2.11
C CYS A 47 11.08 7.17 0.73
N VAL A 48 10.43 6.13 0.23
CA VAL A 48 10.72 5.55 -1.09
C VAL A 48 10.53 6.59 -2.19
N VAL A 49 9.40 7.30 -2.16
CA VAL A 49 9.09 8.32 -3.16
C VAL A 49 10.09 9.48 -3.08
N SER A 50 10.43 9.92 -1.87
CA SER A 50 11.37 11.01 -1.67
C SER A 50 12.75 10.69 -2.24
N ILE A 51 13.24 9.49 -2.00
CA ILE A 51 14.54 9.05 -2.51
C ILE A 51 14.51 8.97 -4.03
N ALA A 52 13.44 8.44 -4.60
CA ALA A 52 13.31 8.32 -6.05
C ALA A 52 13.27 9.70 -6.72
N LEU A 53 12.52 10.65 -6.15
CA LEU A 53 12.43 12.01 -6.68
C LEU A 53 13.76 12.75 -6.57
N PHE A 54 14.43 12.61 -5.43
CA PHE A 54 15.73 13.23 -5.21
C PHE A 54 16.75 12.76 -6.28
N GLY A 55 16.73 11.46 -6.58
CA GLY A 55 17.66 10.90 -7.56
C GLY A 55 17.33 11.24 -9.00
N ARG A 56 16.04 11.35 -9.35
CA ARG A 56 15.59 11.60 -10.73
C ARG A 56 15.57 13.06 -11.12
N PHE A 57 15.24 13.93 -10.18
CA PHE A 57 15.01 15.35 -10.46
C PHE A 57 15.98 16.21 -9.66
N GLY A 58 17.27 16.09 -9.99
CA GLY A 58 18.33 16.83 -9.29
C GLY A 58 18.25 18.34 -9.43
N GLU A 59 17.49 18.85 -10.39
CA GLU A 59 17.33 20.28 -10.62
C GLU A 59 16.17 20.91 -9.85
N LEU A 60 15.24 20.08 -9.35
CA LEU A 60 14.06 20.59 -8.65
C LEU A 60 14.44 21.05 -7.23
N ARG A 61 13.81 22.12 -6.80
CA ARG A 61 13.97 22.64 -5.44
C ARG A 61 13.05 21.89 -4.48
N GLU A 62 13.33 22.05 -3.19
CA GLU A 62 12.58 21.37 -2.14
C GLU A 62 11.06 21.56 -2.29
N GLY A 63 10.59 22.79 -2.53
CA GLY A 63 9.15 23.05 -2.65
C GLY A 63 8.52 22.30 -3.81
N GLU A 64 9.23 22.20 -4.93
CA GLU A 64 8.77 21.45 -6.09
C GLU A 64 8.76 19.96 -5.82
N LEU A 65 9.82 19.45 -5.18
CA LEU A 65 9.90 18.04 -4.79
C LEU A 65 8.76 17.67 -3.83
N SER A 66 8.47 18.54 -2.87
CA SER A 66 7.39 18.32 -1.90
C SER A 66 6.03 18.25 -2.58
N ARG A 67 5.80 19.11 -3.57
CA ARG A 67 4.53 19.12 -4.31
C ARG A 67 4.36 17.85 -5.15
N VAL A 68 5.42 17.42 -5.83
CA VAL A 68 5.38 16.20 -6.63
C VAL A 68 5.13 14.99 -5.72
N ARG A 69 5.84 14.92 -4.59
CA ARG A 69 5.64 13.85 -3.63
C ARG A 69 4.19 13.80 -3.13
N ALA A 70 3.64 14.95 -2.73
CA ALA A 70 2.27 15.03 -2.24
C ALA A 70 1.28 14.54 -3.30
N SER A 71 1.53 14.87 -4.57
CA SER A 71 0.69 14.40 -5.67
C SER A 71 0.76 12.89 -5.85
N LEU A 72 1.95 12.30 -5.69
CA LEU A 72 2.15 10.86 -5.88
C LEU A 72 1.57 10.01 -4.74
N VAL A 73 1.55 10.54 -3.52
CA VAL A 73 1.05 9.79 -2.35
C VAL A 73 -0.38 10.16 -1.96
N ARG A 74 -1.08 10.92 -2.78
CA ARG A 74 -2.48 11.30 -2.51
C ARG A 74 -3.38 10.06 -2.57
N GLN A 75 -4.49 10.16 -1.84
CA GLN A 75 -5.46 9.06 -1.79
C GLN A 75 -5.93 8.64 -3.19
N ASP A 76 -6.24 9.58 -4.07
CA ASP A 76 -6.74 9.25 -5.40
C ASP A 76 -5.67 8.58 -6.28
N THR A 77 -4.39 8.94 -6.11
CA THR A 77 -3.31 8.25 -6.81
C THR A 77 -3.16 6.82 -6.29
N LEU A 78 -3.15 6.66 -4.97
CA LEU A 78 -3.05 5.34 -4.35
C LEU A 78 -4.26 4.47 -4.67
N HIS A 79 -5.45 5.07 -4.72
CA HIS A 79 -6.67 4.38 -5.10
C HIS A 79 -6.56 3.82 -6.52
N ARG A 80 -6.08 4.64 -7.46
CA ARG A 80 -5.91 4.21 -8.84
C ARG A 80 -4.93 3.04 -8.95
N LEU A 81 -3.80 3.12 -8.24
CA LEU A 81 -2.83 2.03 -8.23
C LEU A 81 -3.40 0.76 -7.61
N ALA A 82 -4.19 0.90 -6.54
CA ALA A 82 -4.84 -0.23 -5.91
C ALA A 82 -5.82 -0.91 -6.87
N LEU A 83 -6.52 -0.12 -7.69
CA LEU A 83 -7.41 -0.68 -8.71
C LEU A 83 -6.63 -1.47 -9.76
N GLU A 84 -5.48 -0.97 -10.18
CA GLU A 84 -4.62 -1.68 -11.13
C GLU A 84 -4.12 -3.01 -10.58
N LEU A 85 -3.89 -3.07 -9.27
CA LEU A 85 -3.47 -4.29 -8.59
C LEU A 85 -4.65 -5.24 -8.32
N GLU A 86 -5.88 -4.80 -8.58
CA GLU A 86 -7.12 -5.53 -8.25
C GLU A 86 -7.16 -5.85 -6.75
N LEU A 87 -6.74 -4.88 -5.95
CA LEU A 87 -6.57 -5.05 -4.53
C LEU A 87 -7.88 -5.34 -3.80
N GLY A 88 -8.97 -4.75 -4.28
CA GLY A 88 -10.28 -4.94 -3.67
C GLY A 88 -10.71 -6.40 -3.58
N ASP A 89 -10.30 -7.22 -4.54
CA ASP A 89 -10.65 -8.65 -4.56
C ASP A 89 -9.90 -9.45 -3.50
N CYS A 90 -8.84 -8.88 -2.93
CA CYS A 90 -7.99 -9.54 -1.96
C CYS A 90 -8.26 -9.09 -0.52
N LEU A 91 -9.07 -8.05 -0.32
CA LEU A 91 -9.31 -7.48 1.00
C LEU A 91 -10.18 -8.37 1.87
N ARG A 92 -9.87 -8.39 3.17
CA ARG A 92 -10.66 -9.07 4.19
C ARG A 92 -11.45 -8.01 4.95
N LEU A 93 -12.75 -7.95 4.68
CA LEU A 93 -13.66 -6.97 5.26
C LEU A 93 -14.71 -7.66 6.12
N GLY A 94 -15.21 -6.95 7.13
CA GLY A 94 -16.37 -7.40 7.88
C GLY A 94 -17.60 -7.44 6.97
N GLU A 95 -18.59 -8.24 7.34
CA GLU A 95 -19.75 -8.48 6.50
C GLU A 95 -20.52 -7.19 6.17
N GLY A 96 -20.70 -6.32 7.14
CA GLY A 96 -21.39 -5.05 6.93
C GLY A 96 -20.66 -4.13 5.97
N GLU A 97 -19.33 -4.05 6.12
CA GLU A 97 -18.50 -3.21 5.24
C GLU A 97 -18.49 -3.77 3.83
N LEU A 98 -18.43 -5.08 3.69
CA LEU A 98 -18.46 -5.73 2.39
C LEU A 98 -19.78 -5.46 1.66
N LYS A 99 -20.90 -5.55 2.37
CA LYS A 99 -22.22 -5.30 1.80
C LYS A 99 -22.42 -3.85 1.38
N SER A 100 -21.76 -2.90 2.07
CA SER A 100 -21.86 -1.48 1.73
C SER A 100 -20.87 -1.03 0.65
N GLY A 101 -20.18 -1.98 0.01
CA GLY A 101 -19.25 -1.67 -1.07
C GLY A 101 -17.86 -1.27 -0.61
N GLY A 102 -17.46 -1.68 0.60
CA GLY A 102 -16.15 -1.32 1.16
C GLY A 102 -14.98 -1.74 0.30
N SER A 103 -15.09 -2.87 -0.45
CA SER A 103 -14.02 -3.34 -1.31
C SER A 103 -13.71 -2.39 -2.48
N ARG A 104 -14.56 -1.39 -2.72
CA ARG A 104 -14.37 -0.38 -3.77
C ARG A 104 -14.13 1.01 -3.20
N ARG A 105 -14.20 1.18 -1.89
CA ARG A 105 -14.08 2.51 -1.26
C ARG A 105 -12.65 3.03 -1.39
N PRO A 106 -12.46 4.23 -1.97
CA PRO A 106 -11.11 4.78 -2.20
C PRO A 106 -10.22 4.83 -0.97
N SER A 107 -10.76 5.24 0.18
CA SER A 107 -9.95 5.33 1.40
C SER A 107 -9.48 3.96 1.87
N ILE A 108 -10.34 2.95 1.80
CA ILE A 108 -9.99 1.59 2.22
C ILE A 108 -8.92 1.01 1.30
N LEU A 109 -9.05 1.22 0.00
CA LEU A 109 -8.09 0.72 -0.98
C LEU A 109 -6.73 1.41 -0.84
N ALA A 110 -6.73 2.74 -0.67
CA ALA A 110 -5.50 3.50 -0.49
C ALA A 110 -4.78 3.08 0.80
N ASP A 111 -5.51 2.93 1.90
CA ASP A 111 -4.96 2.51 3.18
C ASP A 111 -4.35 1.11 3.11
N ALA A 112 -5.02 0.21 2.39
CA ALA A 112 -4.52 -1.15 2.21
C ALA A 112 -3.24 -1.17 1.37
N LEU A 113 -3.14 -0.30 0.37
CA LEU A 113 -1.92 -0.19 -0.42
C LEU A 113 -0.75 0.30 0.43
N GLU A 114 -0.98 1.31 1.28
CA GLU A 114 0.05 1.76 2.21
C GLU A 114 0.47 0.63 3.15
N ALA A 115 -0.50 -0.13 3.67
CA ALA A 115 -0.21 -1.26 4.54
C ALA A 115 0.63 -2.33 3.82
N LEU A 116 0.43 -2.52 2.52
CA LEU A 116 1.25 -3.46 1.74
C LEU A 116 2.71 -3.02 1.67
N PHE A 117 2.98 -1.72 1.55
CA PHE A 117 4.36 -1.23 1.61
C PHE A 117 5.02 -1.58 2.93
N ALA A 118 4.29 -1.43 4.04
CA ALA A 118 4.79 -1.82 5.35
C ALA A 118 5.06 -3.32 5.42
N ALA A 119 4.14 -4.13 4.89
CA ALA A 119 4.29 -5.59 4.90
C ALA A 119 5.51 -6.04 4.12
N VAL A 120 5.74 -5.46 2.94
CA VAL A 120 6.93 -5.79 2.13
C VAL A 120 8.20 -5.37 2.87
N TYR A 121 8.19 -4.19 3.48
CA TYR A 121 9.33 -3.71 4.26
C TYR A 121 9.64 -4.65 5.42
N LEU A 122 8.64 -5.07 6.17
CA LEU A 122 8.82 -5.97 7.31
C LEU A 122 9.28 -7.37 6.88
N ASP A 123 8.82 -7.82 5.71
CA ASP A 123 9.17 -9.13 5.19
C ASP A 123 10.58 -9.21 4.61
N ALA A 124 11.02 -8.17 3.90
CA ALA A 124 12.24 -8.24 3.10
C ALA A 124 13.11 -6.98 3.12
N GLY A 125 12.71 -5.94 3.86
CA GLY A 125 13.51 -4.74 4.05
C GLY A 125 13.21 -3.63 3.06
N PHE A 126 13.98 -2.54 3.17
CA PHE A 126 13.73 -1.30 2.44
C PHE A 126 13.87 -1.47 0.92
N GLU A 127 14.88 -2.20 0.48
CA GLU A 127 15.11 -2.37 -0.96
C GLU A 127 13.96 -3.10 -1.64
N ALA A 128 13.37 -4.08 -0.96
CA ALA A 128 12.21 -4.79 -1.48
C ALA A 128 11.00 -3.85 -1.59
N ALA A 129 10.76 -3.02 -0.57
CA ALA A 129 9.68 -2.04 -0.60
C ALA A 129 9.89 -1.03 -1.73
N LYS A 130 11.12 -0.62 -1.96
CA LYS A 130 11.47 0.32 -3.02
C LYS A 130 11.17 -0.26 -4.40
N GLY A 131 11.33 -1.57 -4.57
CA GLY A 131 11.08 -2.25 -5.85
C GLY A 131 9.61 -2.44 -6.20
N VAL A 132 8.73 -2.29 -5.23
CA VAL A 132 7.28 -2.47 -5.43
C VAL A 132 6.53 -1.23 -6.00
#